data_f425929d711ff3e113afd1c6647f5ba1
#
_entry.id   f425929d711ff3e113afd1c6647f5ba1
#
_cell.length_a   1.000
_cell.length_b   1.000
_cell.length_c   1.000
_cell.angle_alpha   90.00
_cell.angle_beta   90.00
_cell.angle_gamma   90.00
#
_symmetry.space_group_name_H-M   'P 1'
#
loop_
_entity.id
_entity.type
_entity.pdbx_description
1 polymer ?
#
loop_
_entity_poly.entity_id
_entity_poly.type
_entity_poly.pdbx_seq_one_letter_code
_entity_poly.pdbx_strand_id
1 'polypeptide(L)'
;MLTHYTDAEIKQKLKELVVIADSREQVHQHIISWLDKHNIQHKSRALETGDYSVMLGDTTFEDEVVVERKANLDEIAGNFTSGRERFEREMIRAKAGGIKVFLIVENAS
;
A
#
# COMPACT_ATOMS: atom_id res chain seq x y z
N MET A 1 -12.06 14.13 -10.28
CA MET A 1 -11.61 14.87 -11.48
C MET A 1 -10.48 14.10 -12.14
N LEU A 2 -10.62 13.82 -13.43
CA LEU A 2 -9.55 13.18 -14.20
C LEU A 2 -8.55 14.26 -14.62
N THR A 3 -7.31 14.09 -14.19
CA THR A 3 -6.23 14.98 -14.61
C THR A 3 -5.37 14.22 -15.61
N HIS A 4 -5.19 14.83 -16.77
CA HIS A 4 -4.35 14.25 -17.81
C HIS A 4 -2.97 14.87 -17.77
N TYR A 5 -1.96 14.03 -17.73
CA TYR A 5 -0.57 14.44 -17.74
C TYR A 5 0.13 13.90 -18.98
N THR A 6 1.07 14.66 -19.53
CA THR A 6 1.96 14.16 -20.57
C THR A 6 2.94 13.16 -19.94
N ASP A 7 3.58 12.35 -20.77
CA ASP A 7 4.59 11.40 -20.30
C ASP A 7 5.73 12.10 -19.55
N ALA A 8 6.13 13.28 -20.04
CA ALA A 8 7.18 14.06 -19.39
C ALA A 8 6.75 14.56 -18.01
N GLU A 9 5.49 14.99 -17.88
CA GLU A 9 4.94 15.44 -16.59
C GLU A 9 4.84 14.30 -15.61
N ILE A 10 4.40 13.12 -16.06
CA ILE A 10 4.32 11.91 -15.22
C ILE A 10 5.71 11.55 -14.71
N LYS A 11 6.70 11.56 -15.59
CA LYS A 11 8.07 11.23 -15.23
C LYS A 11 8.63 12.21 -14.19
N GLN A 12 8.30 13.49 -14.32
CA GLN A 12 8.71 14.50 -13.36
C GLN A 12 8.02 14.29 -12.01
N LYS A 13 6.73 14.00 -12.01
CA LYS A 13 5.98 13.78 -10.77
C LYS A 13 6.41 12.51 -10.05
N LEU A 14 6.83 11.47 -10.77
CA LEU A 14 7.32 10.24 -10.17
C LEU A 14 8.61 10.46 -9.35
N LYS A 15 9.33 11.54 -9.60
CA LYS A 15 10.49 11.90 -8.78
C LYS A 15 10.08 12.37 -7.38
N GLU A 16 8.83 12.78 -7.23
CA GLU A 16 8.27 13.23 -5.96
C GLU A 16 7.54 12.12 -5.21
N LEU A 17 7.57 10.89 -5.75
CA LEU A 17 6.89 9.75 -5.16
C LEU A 17 7.45 9.43 -3.78
N VAL A 18 6.55 9.30 -2.80
CA VAL A 18 6.88 8.82 -1.47
C VAL A 18 5.98 7.64 -1.15
N VAL A 19 6.58 6.52 -0.79
CA VAL A 19 5.85 5.34 -0.34
C VAL A 19 5.52 5.53 1.14
N ILE A 20 4.27 5.34 1.51
CA ILE A 20 3.83 5.40 2.91
C ILE A 20 3.71 3.95 3.39
N ALA A 21 4.47 3.60 4.43
CA ALA A 21 4.36 2.31 5.08
C ALA A 21 3.56 2.47 6.37
N ASP A 22 2.57 1.61 6.58
CA ASP A 22 1.81 1.66 7.82
C ASP A 22 2.75 1.43 9.00
N SER A 23 2.64 2.28 10.02
CA SER A 23 3.53 2.24 11.17
C SER A 23 3.44 0.94 11.97
N ARG A 24 2.39 0.16 11.75
CA ARG A 24 2.19 -1.14 12.41
C ARG A 24 2.76 -2.31 11.61
N GLU A 25 3.19 -2.08 10.36
CA GLU A 25 3.83 -3.12 9.56
C GLU A 25 5.21 -3.41 10.12
N GLN A 26 5.41 -4.61 10.64
CA GLN A 26 6.62 -4.98 11.35
C GLN A 26 7.66 -5.71 10.50
N VAL A 27 7.24 -6.47 9.51
CA VAL A 27 8.14 -7.28 8.68
C VAL A 27 8.25 -6.66 7.30
N HIS A 28 8.90 -5.52 7.23
CA HIS A 28 9.01 -4.76 5.98
C HIS A 28 10.45 -4.34 5.63
N GLN A 29 11.44 -4.78 6.39
CA GLN A 29 12.82 -4.33 6.18
C GLN A 29 13.33 -4.59 4.77
N HIS A 30 12.98 -5.72 4.18
CA HIS A 30 13.37 -6.04 2.81
C HIS A 30 12.76 -5.05 1.80
N ILE A 31 11.55 -4.58 2.05
CA ILE A 31 10.87 -3.60 1.21
C ILE A 31 11.54 -2.24 1.34
N ILE A 32 11.80 -1.81 2.56
CA ILE A 32 12.49 -0.54 2.83
C ILE A 32 13.88 -0.53 2.19
N SER A 33 14.61 -1.65 2.31
CA SER A 33 15.93 -1.78 1.71
C SER A 33 15.87 -1.67 0.19
N TRP A 34 14.86 -2.28 -0.42
CA TRP A 34 14.66 -2.19 -1.87
C TRP A 34 14.35 -0.76 -2.30
N LEU A 35 13.49 -0.07 -1.55
CA LEU A 35 13.15 1.33 -1.83
C LEU A 35 14.39 2.23 -1.74
N ASP A 36 15.18 2.05 -0.70
CA ASP A 36 16.43 2.81 -0.51
C ASP A 36 17.41 2.56 -1.66
N LYS A 37 17.55 1.30 -2.07
CA LYS A 37 18.44 0.92 -3.16
C LYS A 37 18.03 1.59 -4.48
N HIS A 38 16.74 1.82 -4.68
CA HIS A 38 16.22 2.42 -5.90
C HIS A 38 15.96 3.92 -5.75
N ASN A 39 16.40 4.52 -4.65
CA ASN A 39 16.26 5.95 -4.37
C ASN A 39 14.81 6.41 -4.35
N ILE A 40 13.91 5.56 -3.84
CA ILE A 40 12.50 5.89 -3.66
C ILE A 40 12.29 6.32 -2.22
N GLN A 41 11.77 7.53 -2.02
CA GLN A 41 11.48 8.04 -0.70
C GLN A 41 10.36 7.26 -0.04
N HIS A 42 10.43 7.12 1.27
CA HIS A 42 9.40 6.45 2.03
C HIS A 42 9.29 7.06 3.42
N LYS A 43 8.12 6.89 4.03
CA LYS A 43 7.91 7.31 5.41
C LYS A 43 6.93 6.37 6.10
N SER A 44 6.98 6.35 7.42
CA SER A 44 6.08 5.56 8.25
C SER A 44 4.96 6.45 8.76
N ARG A 45 3.71 5.98 8.62
CA ARG A 45 2.53 6.68 9.12
C ARG A 45 1.41 5.67 9.30
N ALA A 46 0.54 5.90 10.27
CA ALA A 46 -0.62 5.02 10.46
C ALA A 46 -1.59 5.18 9.29
N LEU A 47 -1.94 4.06 8.66
CA LEU A 47 -2.95 4.01 7.60
C LEU A 47 -4.22 3.38 8.17
N GLU A 48 -5.37 3.91 7.79
CA GLU A 48 -6.65 3.33 8.21
C GLU A 48 -6.90 1.99 7.52
N THR A 49 -6.44 1.85 6.30
CA THR A 49 -6.63 0.65 5.50
C THR A 49 -5.34 0.32 4.78
N GLY A 50 -4.96 -0.97 4.76
CA GLY A 50 -3.81 -1.46 4.03
C GLY A 50 -2.49 -1.27 4.76
N ASP A 51 -1.44 -1.80 4.17
CA ASP A 51 -0.09 -1.76 4.72
C ASP A 51 0.77 -0.67 4.08
N TYR A 52 0.48 -0.33 2.84
CA TYR A 52 1.23 0.68 2.09
C TYR A 52 0.29 1.54 1.26
N SER A 53 0.68 2.78 1.07
CA SER A 53 0.06 3.67 0.10
C SER A 53 1.15 4.58 -0.47
N VAL A 54 0.78 5.60 -1.20
CA VAL A 54 1.74 6.52 -1.81
C VAL A 54 1.26 7.95 -1.69
N MET A 55 2.20 8.88 -1.85
CA MET A 55 1.89 10.29 -2.02
C MET A 55 2.81 10.88 -3.08
N LEU A 56 2.34 11.91 -3.73
CA LEU A 56 3.12 12.69 -4.71
C LEU A 56 3.10 14.15 -4.26
N GLY A 57 4.27 14.66 -3.92
CA GLY A 57 4.37 15.98 -3.30
C GLY A 57 3.54 16.02 -2.02
N ASP A 58 2.57 16.92 -1.94
CA ASP A 58 1.70 17.06 -0.77
C ASP A 58 0.38 16.28 -0.89
N THR A 59 0.18 15.57 -2.00
CA THR A 59 -1.07 14.85 -2.24
C THR A 59 -0.93 13.39 -1.86
N THR A 60 -1.78 12.93 -0.94
CA THR A 60 -1.80 11.51 -0.55
C THR A 60 -2.88 10.77 -1.33
N PHE A 61 -2.65 9.47 -1.54
CA PHE A 61 -3.59 8.60 -2.26
C PHE A 61 -4.15 7.51 -1.36
N GLU A 62 -4.01 7.64 -0.06
CA GLU A 62 -4.46 6.59 0.88
C GLU A 62 -5.97 6.40 0.89
N ASP A 63 -6.74 7.38 0.39
CA ASP A 63 -8.18 7.25 0.22
C ASP A 63 -8.56 6.71 -1.16
N GLU A 64 -7.58 6.45 -2.01
CA GLU A 64 -7.82 5.99 -3.37
C GLU A 64 -7.21 4.62 -3.66
N VAL A 65 -6.01 4.37 -3.16
CA VAL A 65 -5.30 3.11 -3.42
C VAL A 65 -4.41 2.73 -2.25
N VAL A 66 -4.51 1.47 -1.85
CA VAL A 66 -3.63 0.91 -0.82
C VAL A 66 -3.17 -0.48 -1.25
N VAL A 67 -2.07 -0.92 -0.66
CA VAL A 67 -1.52 -2.25 -0.88
C VAL A 67 -1.60 -3.02 0.43
N GLU A 68 -2.15 -4.22 0.37
CA GLU A 68 -2.17 -5.18 1.47
C GLU A 68 -1.12 -6.24 1.17
N ARG A 69 -0.17 -6.41 2.07
CA ARG A 69 0.91 -7.39 1.90
C ARG A 69 0.68 -8.61 2.79
N LYS A 70 0.83 -9.78 2.20
CA LYS A 70 0.79 -11.05 2.92
C LYS A 70 2.11 -11.77 2.69
N ALA A 71 2.70 -12.28 3.75
CA ALA A 71 4.00 -12.95 3.68
C ALA A 71 3.93 -14.24 2.88
N ASN A 72 2.79 -14.94 2.94
CA ASN A 72 2.59 -16.20 2.23
C ASN A 72 1.09 -16.54 2.20
N LEU A 73 0.78 -17.66 1.56
CA LEU A 73 -0.62 -18.12 1.46
C LEU A 73 -1.20 -18.55 2.81
N ASP A 74 -0.37 -19.02 3.73
CA ASP A 74 -0.84 -19.42 5.06
C ASP A 74 -1.39 -18.22 5.84
N GLU A 75 -0.82 -17.06 5.65
CA GLU A 75 -1.30 -15.83 6.27
C GLU A 75 -2.69 -15.47 5.76
N ILE A 76 -2.96 -15.69 4.48
CA ILE A 76 -4.30 -15.50 3.92
C ILE A 76 -5.27 -16.51 4.53
N ALA A 77 -4.87 -17.77 4.62
CA ALA A 77 -5.69 -18.80 5.24
C ALA A 77 -6.00 -18.45 6.70
N GLY A 78 -5.02 -17.90 7.44
CA GLY A 78 -5.23 -17.42 8.79
C GLY A 78 -6.28 -16.32 8.88
N ASN A 79 -6.30 -15.42 7.91
CA ASN A 79 -7.32 -14.36 7.83
C ASN A 79 -8.73 -14.94 7.65
N PHE A 80 -8.86 -16.08 6.97
CA PHE A 80 -10.15 -16.74 6.76
C PHE A 80 -10.58 -17.62 7.93
N THR A 81 -9.67 -17.99 8.83
CA THR A 81 -9.98 -18.86 9.96
C THR A 81 -10.01 -18.12 11.29
N SER A 82 -9.00 -17.29 11.59
CA SER A 82 -8.89 -16.61 12.87
C SER A 82 -8.93 -15.08 12.78
N GLY A 83 -8.48 -14.53 11.67
CA GLY A 83 -8.47 -13.08 11.44
C GLY A 83 -9.53 -12.63 10.43
N ARG A 84 -10.47 -13.50 10.08
CA ARG A 84 -11.44 -13.26 9.02
C ARG A 84 -12.27 -12.00 9.23
N GLU A 85 -12.79 -11.82 10.41
CA GLU A 85 -13.67 -10.69 10.71
C GLU A 85 -12.95 -9.36 10.52
N ARG A 86 -11.71 -9.29 10.98
CA ARG A 86 -10.89 -8.09 10.82
C ARG A 86 -10.60 -7.82 9.35
N PHE A 87 -10.22 -8.85 8.60
CA PHE A 87 -9.94 -8.75 7.16
C PHE A 87 -11.18 -8.28 6.41
N GLU A 88 -12.35 -8.86 6.71
CA GLU A 88 -13.60 -8.47 6.08
C GLU A 88 -13.96 -7.02 6.37
N ARG A 89 -13.75 -6.55 7.59
CA ARG A 89 -14.01 -5.15 7.93
C ARG A 89 -13.14 -4.22 7.12
N GLU A 90 -11.87 -4.54 6.94
CA GLU A 90 -10.96 -3.73 6.15
C GLU A 90 -11.40 -3.66 4.69
N MET A 91 -11.83 -4.79 4.12
CA MET A 91 -12.29 -4.84 2.74
C MET A 91 -13.61 -4.06 2.56
N ILE A 92 -14.53 -4.19 3.49
CA ILE A 92 -15.79 -3.45 3.47
C ILE A 92 -15.53 -1.95 3.57
N ARG A 93 -14.64 -1.55 4.46
CA ARG A 93 -14.28 -0.14 4.64
C ARG A 93 -13.66 0.42 3.36
N ALA A 94 -12.76 -0.32 2.75
CA ALA A 94 -12.13 0.08 1.50
C ALA A 94 -13.15 0.26 0.39
N LYS A 95 -14.07 -0.70 0.25
CA LYS A 95 -15.11 -0.65 -0.76
C LYS A 95 -16.06 0.54 -0.55
N ALA A 96 -16.46 0.77 0.69
CA ALA A 96 -17.35 1.89 1.02
C ALA A 96 -16.70 3.24 0.74
N GLY A 97 -15.38 3.34 0.93
CA GLY A 97 -14.62 4.56 0.65
C GLY A 97 -14.18 4.70 -0.81
N GLY A 98 -14.48 3.74 -1.67
CA GLY A 98 -14.02 3.76 -3.05
C GLY A 98 -12.53 3.48 -3.21
N ILE A 99 -11.92 2.86 -2.22
CA ILE A 99 -10.48 2.58 -2.21
C ILE A 99 -10.19 1.29 -2.96
N LYS A 100 -9.22 1.34 -3.88
CA LYS A 100 -8.72 0.14 -4.55
C LYS A 100 -7.66 -0.51 -3.68
N VAL A 101 -7.84 -1.80 -3.42
CA VAL A 101 -6.90 -2.57 -2.61
C VAL A 101 -6.17 -3.56 -3.52
N PHE A 102 -4.84 -3.49 -3.53
CA PHE A 102 -4.00 -4.46 -4.22
C PHE A 102 -3.44 -5.43 -3.19
N LEU A 103 -3.71 -6.71 -3.39
CA LEU A 103 -3.21 -7.76 -2.51
C LEU A 103 -1.91 -8.31 -3.11
N ILE A 104 -0.84 -8.22 -2.36
CA ILE A 104 0.45 -8.79 -2.76
C ILE A 104 0.78 -9.93 -1.81
N VAL A 105 0.98 -11.13 -2.38
CA VAL A 105 1.36 -12.30 -1.61
C VAL A 105 2.80 -12.67 -1.97
N GLU A 106 3.68 -12.59 -0.99
CA GLU A 106 5.06 -13.02 -1.16
C GLU A 106 5.13 -14.54 -0.96
N ASN A 107 6.10 -15.19 -1.55
CA ASN A 107 6.29 -16.64 -1.39
C ASN A 107 5.01 -17.45 -1.65
N ALA A 108 4.36 -17.18 -2.77
CA ALA A 108 3.10 -17.82 -3.13
C ALA A 108 3.26 -19.18 -3.82
N SER A 109 4.48 -19.60 -4.08
CA SER A 109 4.78 -20.86 -4.75
C SER A 109 4.51 -22.11 -3.89
#